data_4b7ac4e269fb5cff3e4308cd18ecc076
#
_entry.id   4b7ac4e269fb5cff3e4308cd18ecc076
#
_cell.length_a   1.000
_cell.length_b   1.000
_cell.length_c   1.000
_cell.angle_alpha   90.00
_cell.angle_beta   90.00
_cell.angle_gamma   90.00
#
_symmetry.space_group_name_H-M   'P 1'
#
loop_
_entity.id
_entity.type
_entity.pdbx_description
1 polymer ?
#
loop_
_entity_poly.entity_id
_entity_poly.type
_entity_poly.pdbx_seq_one_letter_code
_entity_poly.pdbx_strand_id
1 'polypeptide(L)'
;LFCTVKYHERFNEKRKFHELVNVDFQKALNAELIDKKLKNLKWITPQYSENIIEEINNINEIKNILIKDNRKKMVLSNYSFLSVILEDEFFSTTRWHTFDGTDYPQLGNKYLESYKKLFLKQLKENQIKIIYTISPVNNNQVYDVLDFSCFEEKKINKLVMSFVLKDCKEIN
;
A
#
# COMPACT_ATOMS: atom_id res chain seq x y z
N LEU A 1 37.25 -2.04 10.95
CA LEU A 1 37.57 -3.19 10.08
C LEU A 1 36.58 -4.33 10.27
N PHE A 2 36.35 -4.82 11.52
CA PHE A 2 35.41 -5.93 11.79
C PHE A 2 34.00 -5.63 11.31
N CYS A 3 33.44 -4.45 11.60
CA CYS A 3 32.12 -4.05 11.13
C CYS A 3 32.03 -3.99 9.60
N THR A 4 33.08 -3.51 8.95
CA THR A 4 33.13 -3.40 7.48
C THR A 4 33.13 -4.78 6.82
N VAL A 5 33.95 -5.72 7.32
CA VAL A 5 33.98 -7.08 6.82
C VAL A 5 32.64 -7.78 7.03
N LYS A 6 32.09 -7.71 8.25
CA LYS A 6 30.78 -8.28 8.58
C LYS A 6 29.64 -7.70 7.73
N TYR A 7 29.68 -6.39 7.46
CA TYR A 7 28.72 -5.77 6.55
C TYR A 7 28.89 -6.22 5.11
N HIS A 8 30.12 -6.33 4.64
CA HIS A 8 30.41 -6.78 3.28
C HIS A 8 29.96 -8.22 3.06
N GLU A 9 30.25 -9.14 3.99
CA GLU A 9 29.78 -10.53 3.93
C GLU A 9 28.26 -10.63 4.01
N ARG A 10 27.63 -9.76 4.80
CA ARG A 10 26.17 -9.75 5.01
C ARG A 10 25.40 -9.15 3.85
N PHE A 11 25.98 -8.23 3.09
CA PHE A 11 25.34 -7.48 2.00
C PHE A 11 26.04 -7.69 0.64
N ASN A 12 26.60 -8.85 0.41
CA ASN A 12 27.20 -9.16 -0.88
C ASN A 12 26.13 -9.26 -1.99
N GLU A 13 26.57 -9.20 -3.24
CA GLU A 13 25.71 -9.21 -4.44
C GLU A 13 24.81 -10.44 -4.57
N LYS A 14 25.19 -11.55 -3.93
CA LYS A 14 24.42 -12.80 -3.96
C LYS A 14 23.26 -12.82 -2.97
N ARG A 15 23.17 -11.83 -2.08
CA ARG A 15 22.13 -11.78 -1.09
C ARG A 15 20.82 -11.36 -1.73
N LYS A 16 19.85 -12.27 -1.73
CA LYS A 16 18.46 -11.97 -2.05
C LYS A 16 17.70 -11.56 -0.78
N PHE A 17 16.76 -10.63 -0.89
CA PHE A 17 15.75 -10.41 0.15
C PHE A 17 15.00 -11.72 0.37
N HIS A 18 14.58 -12.02 1.62
CA HIS A 18 13.96 -13.30 1.87
C HIS A 18 12.68 -13.53 1.03
N GLU A 19 11.93 -12.47 0.73
CA GLU A 19 10.75 -12.51 -0.13
C GLU A 19 11.09 -12.88 -1.57
N LEU A 20 12.34 -12.68 -2.00
CA LEU A 20 12.80 -12.89 -3.37
C LEU A 20 13.67 -14.14 -3.54
N VAL A 21 13.80 -14.99 -2.52
CA VAL A 21 14.70 -16.16 -2.56
C VAL A 21 14.36 -17.10 -3.72
N ASN A 22 13.07 -17.32 -3.96
CA ASN A 22 12.56 -18.25 -4.98
C ASN A 22 12.14 -17.55 -6.28
N VAL A 23 12.41 -16.25 -6.42
CA VAL A 23 12.03 -15.49 -7.60
C VAL A 23 13.05 -15.64 -8.71
N ASP A 24 12.59 -15.97 -9.90
CA ASP A 24 13.41 -16.01 -11.12
C ASP A 24 13.48 -14.61 -11.75
N PHE A 25 14.58 -13.91 -11.54
CA PHE A 25 14.79 -12.56 -12.06
C PHE A 25 14.86 -12.50 -13.60
N GLN A 26 15.04 -13.61 -14.27
CA GLN A 26 15.02 -13.65 -15.75
C GLN A 26 13.60 -13.45 -16.29
N LYS A 27 12.58 -13.78 -15.48
CA LYS A 27 11.17 -13.55 -15.80
C LYS A 27 10.73 -12.08 -15.62
N ALA A 28 11.58 -11.23 -15.04
CA ALA A 28 11.22 -9.83 -14.77
C ALA A 28 10.92 -9.06 -16.07
N LEU A 29 9.82 -8.32 -16.08
CA LEU A 29 9.37 -7.51 -17.20
C LEU A 29 9.81 -6.05 -17.05
N ASN A 30 9.76 -5.27 -18.14
CA ASN A 30 10.03 -3.85 -18.09
C ASN A 30 8.93 -3.14 -17.29
N ALA A 31 9.31 -2.40 -16.25
CA ALA A 31 8.36 -1.67 -15.41
C ALA A 31 7.69 -0.48 -16.14
N GLU A 32 8.22 -0.11 -17.33
CA GLU A 32 7.58 0.86 -18.24
C GLU A 32 6.18 0.41 -18.68
N LEU A 33 5.86 -0.88 -18.64
CA LEU A 33 4.51 -1.40 -18.87
C LEU A 33 3.49 -0.92 -17.83
N ILE A 34 3.96 -0.52 -16.65
CA ILE A 34 3.14 0.08 -15.60
C ILE A 34 3.07 1.59 -15.81
N ASP A 35 4.22 2.25 -15.98
CA ASP A 35 4.29 3.69 -16.20
C ASP A 35 5.63 4.10 -16.83
N LYS A 36 5.62 5.12 -17.71
CA LYS A 36 6.82 5.66 -18.35
C LYS A 36 7.86 6.17 -17.36
N LYS A 37 7.44 6.63 -16.18
CA LYS A 37 8.34 7.09 -15.11
C LYS A 37 9.19 5.96 -14.53
N LEU A 38 8.79 4.70 -14.73
CA LEU A 38 9.53 3.50 -14.31
C LEU A 38 10.45 2.95 -15.40
N LYS A 39 10.72 3.73 -16.44
CA LYS A 39 11.64 3.37 -17.51
C LYS A 39 13.01 2.94 -16.96
N ASN A 40 13.59 1.90 -17.55
CA ASN A 40 14.85 1.27 -17.15
C ASN A 40 14.79 0.42 -15.85
N LEU A 41 13.64 0.35 -15.18
CA LEU A 41 13.44 -0.58 -14.08
C LEU A 41 12.86 -1.91 -14.57
N LYS A 42 13.08 -2.95 -13.79
CA LYS A 42 12.45 -4.26 -13.99
C LYS A 42 11.41 -4.49 -12.91
N TRP A 43 10.31 -5.13 -13.30
CA TRP A 43 9.22 -5.47 -12.40
C TRP A 43 9.12 -6.97 -12.19
N ILE A 44 9.11 -7.38 -10.95
CA ILE A 44 8.81 -8.73 -10.49
C ILE A 44 8.46 -8.69 -9.00
N THR A 45 7.49 -9.50 -8.58
CA THR A 45 7.18 -9.68 -7.17
C THR A 45 7.02 -11.17 -6.84
N PRO A 46 7.20 -11.58 -5.56
CA PRO A 46 7.03 -12.96 -5.15
C PRO A 46 5.61 -13.50 -5.39
N GLN A 47 4.61 -12.67 -5.19
CA GLN A 47 3.19 -13.04 -5.28
C GLN A 47 2.76 -13.38 -6.70
N TYR A 48 3.39 -12.74 -7.70
CA TYR A 48 3.07 -12.87 -9.11
C TYR A 48 4.26 -13.37 -9.93
N SER A 49 5.19 -14.09 -9.30
CA SER A 49 6.43 -14.56 -9.97
C SER A 49 6.17 -15.41 -11.21
N GLU A 50 5.04 -16.12 -11.26
CA GLU A 50 4.64 -16.93 -12.42
C GLU A 50 3.79 -16.17 -13.44
N ASN A 51 3.06 -15.15 -13.04
CA ASN A 51 2.17 -14.35 -13.91
C ASN A 51 2.31 -12.84 -13.68
N ILE A 52 3.48 -12.32 -14.02
CA ILE A 52 3.83 -10.90 -13.84
C ILE A 52 2.93 -9.98 -14.67
N ILE A 53 2.47 -10.44 -15.85
CA ILE A 53 1.57 -9.66 -16.71
C ILE A 53 0.22 -9.43 -16.00
N GLU A 54 -0.29 -10.43 -15.30
CA GLU A 54 -1.51 -10.26 -14.52
C GLU A 54 -1.37 -9.18 -13.45
N GLU A 55 -0.25 -9.17 -12.73
CA GLU A 55 0.01 -8.12 -11.75
C GLU A 55 0.10 -6.73 -12.40
N ILE A 56 0.81 -6.60 -13.52
CA ILE A 56 0.91 -5.33 -14.26
C ILE A 56 -0.48 -4.84 -14.69
N ASN A 57 -1.33 -5.73 -15.20
CA ASN A 57 -2.71 -5.40 -15.57
C ASN A 57 -3.53 -4.94 -14.36
N ASN A 58 -3.41 -5.63 -13.22
CA ASN A 58 -4.05 -5.26 -11.98
C ASN A 58 -3.60 -3.87 -11.49
N ILE A 59 -2.30 -3.58 -11.54
CA ILE A 59 -1.75 -2.26 -11.18
C ILE A 59 -2.31 -1.17 -12.11
N ASN A 60 -2.38 -1.43 -13.41
CA ASN A 60 -2.95 -0.47 -14.36
C ASN A 60 -4.45 -0.22 -14.12
N GLU A 61 -5.21 -1.25 -13.74
CA GLU A 61 -6.61 -1.10 -13.33
C GLU A 61 -6.73 -0.23 -12.07
N ILE A 62 -5.91 -0.49 -11.04
CA ILE A 62 -5.83 0.31 -9.82
C ILE A 62 -5.51 1.77 -10.14
N LYS A 63 -4.50 2.02 -10.96
CA LYS A 63 -4.16 3.38 -11.42
C LYS A 63 -5.38 4.09 -12.02
N ASN A 64 -6.10 3.42 -12.90
CA ASN A 64 -7.28 3.99 -13.55
C ASN A 64 -8.40 4.33 -12.57
N ILE A 65 -8.59 3.51 -11.52
CA ILE A 65 -9.56 3.80 -10.45
C ILE A 65 -9.14 5.05 -9.69
N LEU A 66 -7.87 5.14 -9.27
CA LEU A 66 -7.36 6.25 -8.48
C LEU A 66 -7.34 7.58 -9.24
N ILE A 67 -6.99 7.56 -10.54
CA ILE A 67 -6.99 8.76 -11.41
C ILE A 67 -8.40 9.32 -11.63
N LYS A 68 -9.39 8.44 -11.77
CA LYS A 68 -10.79 8.88 -12.00
C LYS A 68 -11.43 9.54 -10.77
N ASP A 69 -10.87 9.33 -9.59
CA ASP A 69 -11.38 9.91 -8.36
C ASP A 69 -10.58 11.14 -7.96
N ASN A 70 -11.15 12.32 -8.15
CA ASN A 70 -10.53 13.61 -7.81
C ASN A 70 -10.66 14.00 -6.33
N ARG A 71 -11.31 13.18 -5.50
CA ARG A 71 -11.43 13.47 -4.06
C ARG A 71 -10.08 13.31 -3.36
N LYS A 72 -9.87 14.08 -2.29
CA LYS A 72 -8.75 13.82 -1.38
C LYS A 72 -8.92 12.43 -0.79
N LYS A 73 -7.92 11.59 -0.98
CA LYS A 73 -7.99 10.17 -0.70
C LYS A 73 -6.84 9.68 0.20
N MET A 74 -7.13 8.75 1.06
CA MET A 74 -6.14 7.93 1.73
C MET A 74 -6.04 6.60 0.99
N VAL A 75 -4.83 6.16 0.68
CA VAL A 75 -4.61 4.87 -0.01
C VAL A 75 -3.71 3.98 0.83
N LEU A 76 -4.27 2.88 1.30
CA LEU A 76 -3.58 1.86 2.08
C LEU A 76 -3.15 0.75 1.12
N SER A 77 -1.87 0.71 0.79
CA SER A 77 -1.33 -0.17 -0.25
C SER A 77 0.14 -0.50 0.00
N ASN A 78 0.56 -1.69 -0.39
CA ASN A 78 1.98 -2.02 -0.50
C ASN A 78 2.63 -1.46 -1.79
N TYR A 79 1.83 -0.97 -2.73
CA TYR A 79 2.31 -0.29 -3.95
C TYR A 79 2.58 1.20 -3.69
N SER A 80 3.52 1.50 -2.76
CA SER A 80 3.83 2.88 -2.36
C SER A 80 4.30 3.79 -3.51
N PHE A 81 4.83 3.22 -4.59
CA PHE A 81 5.24 3.95 -5.78
C PHE A 81 4.07 4.59 -6.57
N LEU A 82 2.82 4.14 -6.33
CA LEU A 82 1.64 4.69 -7.01
C LEU A 82 1.50 6.21 -6.77
N SER A 83 1.78 6.69 -5.56
CA SER A 83 1.74 8.13 -5.27
C SER A 83 2.72 8.92 -6.15
N VAL A 84 3.90 8.36 -6.40
CA VAL A 84 4.94 8.99 -7.22
C VAL A 84 4.57 9.02 -8.69
N ILE A 85 4.10 7.90 -9.23
CA ILE A 85 3.74 7.84 -10.67
C ILE A 85 2.48 8.64 -10.98
N LEU A 86 1.53 8.71 -10.04
CA LEU A 86 0.29 9.48 -10.18
C LEU A 86 0.45 10.96 -9.82
N GLU A 87 1.58 11.35 -9.20
CA GLU A 87 1.80 12.71 -8.67
C GLU A 87 0.67 13.15 -7.72
N ASP A 88 0.15 12.19 -6.94
CA ASP A 88 -0.97 12.39 -6.04
C ASP A 88 -0.57 11.99 -4.61
N GLU A 89 -0.98 12.80 -3.64
CA GLU A 89 -0.67 12.56 -2.23
C GLU A 89 -1.75 11.66 -1.62
N PHE A 90 -1.34 10.51 -1.09
CA PHE A 90 -2.28 9.50 -0.58
C PHE A 90 -2.55 9.57 0.92
N PHE A 91 -1.91 10.50 1.62
CA PHE A 91 -2.12 10.79 3.05
C PHE A 91 -2.13 9.56 3.98
N SER A 92 -1.42 8.50 3.61
CA SER A 92 -1.35 7.28 4.41
C SER A 92 -0.68 7.51 5.76
N THR A 93 -1.14 6.81 6.80
CA THR A 93 -0.54 6.85 8.14
C THR A 93 0.80 6.13 8.22
N THR A 94 1.07 5.24 7.29
CA THR A 94 2.34 4.53 7.15
C THR A 94 2.82 4.57 5.70
N ARG A 95 4.12 4.38 5.49
CA ARG A 95 4.68 4.28 4.13
C ARG A 95 4.55 2.88 3.54
N TRP A 96 4.40 1.88 4.38
CA TRP A 96 4.46 0.46 4.01
C TRP A 96 3.25 -0.23 4.60
N HIS A 97 2.46 -0.82 3.75
CA HIS A 97 1.35 -1.66 4.17
C HIS A 97 1.69 -3.10 3.82
N THR A 98 1.75 -3.94 4.83
CA THR A 98 2.13 -5.34 4.69
C THR A 98 0.89 -6.25 4.79
N PHE A 99 0.97 -7.40 4.15
CA PHE A 99 -0.13 -8.37 4.14
C PHE A 99 -0.32 -9.09 5.49
N ASP A 100 0.71 -9.09 6.33
CA ASP A 100 0.69 -9.72 7.66
C ASP A 100 0.15 -8.79 8.76
N GLY A 101 -0.18 -7.54 8.40
CA GLY A 101 -0.76 -6.57 9.32
C GLY A 101 0.21 -6.05 10.38
N THR A 102 1.53 -6.16 10.16
CA THR A 102 2.54 -5.60 11.08
C THR A 102 2.76 -4.10 10.91
N ASP A 103 2.14 -3.49 9.92
CA ASP A 103 2.24 -2.09 9.56
C ASP A 103 1.38 -1.16 10.43
N TYR A 104 0.47 -1.71 11.26
CA TYR A 104 -0.33 -0.95 12.21
C TYR A 104 -0.53 -1.74 13.52
N PRO A 105 -0.80 -1.06 14.66
CA PRO A 105 -1.09 -1.72 15.93
C PRO A 105 -2.46 -2.41 15.87
N GLN A 106 -2.48 -3.73 15.90
CA GLN A 106 -3.71 -4.55 15.89
C GLN A 106 -4.45 -4.49 17.24
N LEU A 107 -5.68 -5.04 17.27
CA LEU A 107 -6.49 -5.16 18.48
C LEU A 107 -5.70 -5.82 19.62
N GLY A 108 -5.79 -5.21 20.81
CA GLY A 108 -5.03 -5.62 22.00
C GLY A 108 -3.62 -5.02 22.10
N ASN A 109 -3.13 -4.32 21.08
CA ASN A 109 -1.86 -3.60 21.15
C ASN A 109 -2.02 -2.29 21.95
N LYS A 110 -1.11 -2.04 22.89
CA LYS A 110 -1.12 -0.83 23.75
C LYS A 110 -1.06 0.49 22.98
N TYR A 111 -0.59 0.49 21.75
CA TYR A 111 -0.47 1.70 20.92
C TYR A 111 -1.66 1.93 19.97
N LEU A 112 -2.65 1.01 19.95
CA LEU A 112 -3.80 1.13 19.04
C LEU A 112 -4.54 2.46 19.21
N GLU A 113 -4.79 2.89 20.44
CA GLU A 113 -5.49 4.16 20.70
C GLU A 113 -4.70 5.38 20.20
N SER A 114 -3.38 5.35 20.29
CA SER A 114 -2.53 6.41 19.74
C SER A 114 -2.55 6.41 18.22
N TYR A 115 -2.59 5.24 17.61
CA TYR A 115 -2.71 5.07 16.16
C TYR A 115 -4.07 5.55 15.65
N LYS A 116 -5.18 5.22 16.33
CA LYS A 116 -6.52 5.73 16.01
C LYS A 116 -6.53 7.26 15.99
N LYS A 117 -5.98 7.90 17.01
CA LYS A 117 -5.87 9.36 17.07
C LYS A 117 -5.07 9.93 15.89
N LEU A 118 -3.95 9.30 15.52
CA LEU A 118 -3.17 9.71 14.36
C LEU A 118 -3.95 9.55 13.07
N PHE A 119 -4.63 8.42 12.89
CA PHE A 119 -5.43 8.13 11.70
C PHE A 119 -6.56 9.16 11.53
N LEU A 120 -7.36 9.38 12.58
CA LEU A 120 -8.45 10.38 12.58
C LEU A 120 -7.92 11.79 12.33
N LYS A 121 -6.79 12.14 12.94
CA LYS A 121 -6.10 13.41 12.69
C LYS A 121 -5.76 13.58 11.21
N GLN A 122 -5.19 12.55 10.57
CA GLN A 122 -4.87 12.57 9.15
C GLN A 122 -6.13 12.76 8.28
N LEU A 123 -7.23 12.07 8.60
CA LEU A 123 -8.49 12.23 7.88
C LEU A 123 -8.99 13.67 7.95
N LYS A 124 -8.99 14.25 9.15
CA LYS A 124 -9.50 15.59 9.40
C LYS A 124 -8.62 16.69 8.79
N GLU A 125 -7.33 16.71 9.10
CA GLU A 125 -6.40 17.76 8.66
C GLU A 125 -6.25 17.80 7.14
N ASN A 126 -6.28 16.64 6.50
CA ASN A 126 -6.17 16.55 5.04
C ASN A 126 -7.53 16.55 4.34
N GLN A 127 -8.64 16.65 5.07
CA GLN A 127 -10.00 16.67 4.52
C GLN A 127 -10.29 15.45 3.63
N ILE A 128 -9.81 14.27 4.04
CA ILE A 128 -9.98 13.03 3.30
C ILE A 128 -11.47 12.70 3.16
N LYS A 129 -11.89 12.33 1.97
CA LYS A 129 -13.28 11.98 1.66
C LYS A 129 -13.48 10.49 1.37
N ILE A 130 -12.40 9.79 1.10
CA ILE A 130 -12.45 8.39 0.75
C ILE A 130 -11.14 7.71 1.16
N ILE A 131 -11.26 6.47 1.64
CA ILE A 131 -10.13 5.58 1.88
C ILE A 131 -10.21 4.45 0.87
N TYR A 132 -9.09 4.11 0.26
CA TYR A 132 -8.92 2.92 -0.55
C TYR A 132 -8.00 1.93 0.15
N THR A 133 -8.40 0.67 0.20
CA THR A 133 -7.50 -0.43 0.53
C THR A 133 -7.26 -1.26 -0.72
N ILE A 134 -6.00 -1.59 -0.98
CA ILE A 134 -5.58 -2.35 -2.14
C ILE A 134 -4.99 -3.67 -1.65
N SER A 135 -5.61 -4.79 -2.05
CA SER A 135 -5.13 -6.14 -1.69
C SER A 135 -3.62 -6.29 -2.03
N PRO A 136 -2.83 -6.92 -1.17
CA PRO A 136 -3.22 -7.75 -0.02
C PRO A 136 -3.38 -7.02 1.33
N VAL A 137 -3.50 -5.71 1.35
CA VAL A 137 -3.71 -4.94 2.60
C VAL A 137 -5.02 -5.35 3.28
N ASN A 138 -4.96 -5.55 4.59
CA ASN A 138 -6.12 -5.95 5.38
C ASN A 138 -7.04 -4.75 5.69
N ASN A 139 -8.33 -4.89 5.39
CA ASN A 139 -9.35 -3.87 5.67
C ASN A 139 -9.54 -3.61 7.18
N ASN A 140 -9.09 -4.49 8.04
CA ASN A 140 -9.13 -4.29 9.50
C ASN A 140 -8.45 -2.98 9.92
N GLN A 141 -7.47 -2.47 9.16
CA GLN A 141 -6.90 -1.14 9.41
C GLN A 141 -7.95 -0.03 9.43
N VAL A 142 -9.04 -0.18 8.68
CA VAL A 142 -10.16 0.77 8.68
C VAL A 142 -11.17 0.41 9.77
N TYR A 143 -11.56 -0.86 9.87
CA TYR A 143 -12.57 -1.32 10.82
C TYR A 143 -12.15 -1.18 12.28
N ASP A 144 -10.86 -1.35 12.59
CA ASP A 144 -10.32 -1.20 13.95
C ASP A 144 -10.24 0.28 14.39
N VAL A 145 -10.35 1.22 13.45
CA VAL A 145 -10.19 2.65 13.70
C VAL A 145 -11.50 3.42 13.62
N LEU A 146 -12.35 3.10 12.65
CA LEU A 146 -13.59 3.82 12.36
C LEU A 146 -14.82 2.98 12.70
N ASP A 147 -15.81 3.61 13.33
CA ASP A 147 -17.14 3.02 13.46
C ASP A 147 -17.80 2.85 12.07
N PHE A 148 -18.56 1.76 11.91
CA PHE A 148 -19.26 1.45 10.65
C PHE A 148 -20.26 2.54 10.22
N SER A 149 -20.74 3.37 11.16
CA SER A 149 -21.59 4.52 10.84
C SER A 149 -20.85 5.64 10.13
N CYS A 150 -19.52 5.69 10.23
CA CYS A 150 -18.68 6.76 9.69
C CYS A 150 -18.28 6.59 8.22
N PHE A 151 -18.63 5.48 7.60
CA PHE A 151 -18.31 5.25 6.18
C PHE A 151 -19.37 4.39 5.48
N GLU A 152 -19.31 4.41 4.17
CA GLU A 152 -19.98 3.46 3.30
C GLU A 152 -18.93 2.68 2.52
N GLU A 153 -18.90 1.37 2.71
CA GLU A 153 -17.96 0.52 2.03
C GLU A 153 -18.51 0.04 0.68
N LYS A 154 -17.61 -0.07 -0.30
CA LYS A 154 -17.92 -0.61 -1.61
C LYS A 154 -16.75 -1.39 -2.15
N LYS A 155 -16.98 -2.63 -2.51
CA LYS A 155 -16.02 -3.42 -3.29
C LYS A 155 -16.02 -2.93 -4.74
N ILE A 156 -14.92 -2.36 -5.21
CA ILE A 156 -14.79 -1.85 -6.58
C ILE A 156 -14.48 -3.01 -7.53
N ASN A 157 -13.49 -3.83 -7.16
CA ASN A 157 -13.14 -5.05 -7.89
C ASN A 157 -12.53 -6.09 -6.93
N LYS A 158 -11.86 -7.13 -7.46
CA LYS A 158 -11.25 -8.18 -6.63
C LYS A 158 -10.12 -7.68 -5.71
N LEU A 159 -9.48 -6.54 -6.04
CA LEU A 159 -8.32 -6.02 -5.34
C LEU A 159 -8.60 -4.75 -4.54
N VAL A 160 -9.62 -3.98 -4.91
CA VAL A 160 -9.85 -2.64 -4.39
C VAL A 160 -11.16 -2.55 -3.64
N MET A 161 -11.06 -2.16 -2.36
CA MET A 161 -12.18 -1.69 -1.55
C MET A 161 -12.12 -0.18 -1.41
N SER A 162 -13.25 0.47 -1.35
CA SER A 162 -13.36 1.88 -1.02
C SER A 162 -14.27 2.09 0.18
N PHE A 163 -13.93 3.07 1.00
CA PHE A 163 -14.67 3.52 2.17
C PHE A 163 -14.94 5.01 2.00
N VAL A 164 -16.15 5.35 1.57
CA VAL A 164 -16.58 6.74 1.41
C VAL A 164 -16.94 7.27 2.79
N LEU A 165 -16.21 8.29 3.24
CA LEU A 165 -16.41 8.84 4.59
C LEU A 165 -17.70 9.65 4.67
N LYS A 166 -18.42 9.47 5.79
CA LYS A 166 -19.62 10.21 6.17
C LYS A 166 -19.29 11.18 7.30
N ASP A 167 -20.14 12.18 7.49
CA ASP A 167 -20.04 13.02 8.67
C ASP A 167 -20.39 12.21 9.91
N CYS A 168 -19.44 12.05 10.81
CA CYS A 168 -19.61 11.37 12.09
C CYS A 168 -18.80 12.05 13.19
N LYS A 169 -19.15 11.77 14.45
CA LYS A 169 -18.52 12.42 15.63
C LYS A 169 -17.01 12.12 15.74
N GLU A 170 -16.57 10.99 15.24
CA GLU A 170 -15.16 10.58 15.33
C GLU A 170 -14.26 11.36 14.38
N ILE A 171 -14.81 11.82 13.24
CA ILE A 171 -14.03 12.51 12.20
C ILE A 171 -14.18 14.05 12.35
N ASN A 172 -15.24 14.51 13.00
CA ASN A 172 -15.51 15.94 13.28
C ASN A 172 -14.84 16.38 14.58
#